data_71e21581c95a91180e00f3a897bf8162
#
_entry.id   71e21581c95a91180e00f3a897bf8162
#
_cell.length_a   1.000
_cell.length_b   1.000
_cell.length_c   1.000
_cell.angle_alpha   90.00
_cell.angle_beta   90.00
_cell.angle_gamma   90.00
#
_symmetry.space_group_name_H-M   'P 1'
#
loop_
_entity.id
_entity.type
_entity.pdbx_description
1 polymer ?
#
loop_
_entity_poly.entity_id
_entity_poly.type
_entity_poly.pdbx_seq_one_letter_code
_entity_poly.pdbx_strand_id
1 'polypeptide(L)'
;SEQEYFDNGVLMIAMVKAGVELAFETMTQSGIIEESAYYESLHELPLIANTVARKKLYEMNRIISDTAEYGCYLFDHACKPLLVDFMKTVDTNVIGKPFTKSNGVENTVIIAVNNEIRQHPIEEVGAWLRESMTAMKKIG
;
A
#
# COMPACT_ATOMS: atom_id res chain seq x y z
N SER A 1 0.14 -22.43 -9.17
CA SER A 1 -0.49 -22.86 -7.90
C SER A 1 -0.62 -21.66 -6.97
N GLU A 2 -1.46 -21.72 -5.97
CA GLU A 2 -1.58 -20.69 -4.93
C GLU A 2 -0.24 -20.42 -4.24
N GLN A 3 0.57 -21.45 -4.06
CA GLN A 3 1.90 -21.35 -3.49
C GLN A 3 2.81 -20.40 -4.28
N GLU A 4 2.74 -20.40 -5.60
CA GLU A 4 3.56 -19.49 -6.43
C GLU A 4 3.24 -18.02 -6.18
N TYR A 5 1.98 -17.65 -5.88
CA TYR A 5 1.64 -16.29 -5.50
C TYR A 5 2.25 -15.90 -4.17
N PHE A 6 2.21 -16.79 -3.19
CA PHE A 6 2.80 -16.52 -1.88
C PHE A 6 4.32 -16.45 -1.94
N ASP A 7 4.96 -17.37 -2.68
CA ASP A 7 6.41 -17.39 -2.85
C ASP A 7 6.95 -16.15 -3.58
N ASN A 8 6.15 -15.54 -4.45
CA ASN A 8 6.50 -14.29 -5.15
C ASN A 8 6.04 -13.02 -4.43
N GLY A 9 5.59 -13.12 -3.20
CA GLY A 9 5.25 -11.97 -2.37
C GLY A 9 3.97 -11.22 -2.78
N VAL A 10 3.15 -11.82 -3.65
CA VAL A 10 1.93 -11.18 -4.19
C VAL A 10 1.01 -10.71 -3.09
N LEU A 11 0.81 -11.51 -2.04
CA LEU A 11 -0.06 -11.18 -0.91
C LEU A 11 0.37 -9.90 -0.19
N MET A 12 1.66 -9.79 0.13
CA MET A 12 2.18 -8.58 0.81
C MET A 12 2.13 -7.36 -0.08
N ILE A 13 2.50 -7.48 -1.36
CA ILE A 13 2.44 -6.39 -2.33
C ILE A 13 1.00 -5.88 -2.47
N ALA A 14 0.03 -6.79 -2.63
CA ALA A 14 -1.38 -6.44 -2.77
C ALA A 14 -1.94 -5.76 -1.51
N MET A 15 -1.62 -6.27 -0.32
CA MET A 15 -2.06 -5.67 0.94
C MET A 15 -1.47 -4.28 1.14
N VAL A 16 -0.18 -4.10 0.86
CA VAL A 16 0.49 -2.79 0.98
C VAL A 16 -0.12 -1.79 0.00
N LYS A 17 -0.28 -2.18 -1.27
CA LYS A 17 -0.89 -1.31 -2.28
C LYS A 17 -2.30 -0.89 -1.88
N ALA A 18 -3.16 -1.86 -1.60
CA ALA A 18 -4.54 -1.59 -1.21
C ALA A 18 -4.63 -0.79 0.10
N GLY A 19 -3.79 -1.07 1.08
CA GLY A 19 -3.74 -0.35 2.35
C GLY A 19 -3.32 1.11 2.19
N VAL A 20 -2.33 1.38 1.35
CA VAL A 20 -1.87 2.75 1.07
C VAL A 20 -2.93 3.56 0.33
N GLU A 21 -3.54 3.00 -0.71
CA GLU A 21 -4.62 3.66 -1.45
C GLU A 21 -5.83 3.94 -0.54
N LEU A 22 -6.28 2.94 0.21
CA LEU A 22 -7.40 3.10 1.13
C LEU A 22 -7.13 4.11 2.24
N ALA A 23 -5.91 4.17 2.77
CA ALA A 23 -5.54 5.18 3.76
C ALA A 23 -5.61 6.59 3.17
N PHE A 24 -5.07 6.80 1.99
CA PHE A 24 -5.16 8.07 1.27
C PHE A 24 -6.61 8.49 1.01
N GLU A 25 -7.40 7.60 0.43
CA GLU A 25 -8.81 7.85 0.11
C GLU A 25 -9.63 8.17 1.36
N THR A 26 -9.43 7.44 2.44
CA THR A 26 -10.12 7.67 3.71
C THR A 26 -9.82 9.04 4.28
N MET A 27 -8.55 9.45 4.24
CA MET A 27 -8.15 10.78 4.70
C MET A 27 -8.74 11.90 3.84
N THR A 28 -8.68 11.78 2.52
CA THR A 28 -9.22 12.80 1.61
C THR A 28 -10.74 12.89 1.69
N GLN A 29 -11.44 11.77 1.80
CA GLN A 29 -12.89 11.74 2.03
C GLN A 29 -13.29 12.35 3.38
N SER A 30 -12.39 12.34 4.35
CA SER A 30 -12.58 13.00 5.65
C SER A 30 -12.23 14.50 5.63
N GLY A 31 -11.87 15.04 4.48
CA GLY A 31 -11.58 16.47 4.29
C GLY A 31 -10.11 16.84 4.51
N ILE A 32 -9.21 15.87 4.66
CA ILE A 32 -7.77 16.15 4.68
C ILE A 32 -7.31 16.44 3.26
N ILE A 33 -6.52 17.50 3.10
CA ILE A 33 -5.98 17.87 1.78
C ILE A 33 -5.07 16.79 1.23
N GLU A 34 -5.05 16.63 -0.08
CA GLU A 34 -4.37 15.53 -0.77
C GLU A 34 -2.87 15.46 -0.48
N GLU A 35 -2.20 16.61 -0.35
CA GLU A 35 -0.78 16.69 -0.01
C GLU A 35 -0.49 16.09 1.37
N SER A 36 -1.30 16.41 2.36
CA SER A 36 -1.17 15.84 3.71
C SER A 36 -1.49 14.35 3.71
N ALA A 37 -2.56 13.95 3.03
CA ALA A 37 -2.91 12.54 2.89
C ALA A 37 -1.82 11.72 2.19
N TYR A 38 -1.16 12.29 1.19
CA TYR A 38 -0.01 11.67 0.52
C TYR A 38 1.17 11.47 1.48
N TYR A 39 1.53 12.47 2.29
CA TYR A 39 2.62 12.36 3.26
C TYR A 39 2.34 11.31 4.32
N GLU A 40 1.12 11.21 4.80
CA GLU A 40 0.68 10.26 5.83
C GLU A 40 0.33 8.85 5.28
N SER A 41 0.50 8.62 3.98
CA SER A 41 0.26 7.33 3.34
C SER A 41 1.49 6.85 2.55
N LEU A 42 1.57 7.16 1.27
CA LEU A 42 2.62 6.65 0.39
C LEU A 42 4.02 7.14 0.77
N HIS A 43 4.15 8.40 1.15
CA HIS A 43 5.44 8.97 1.54
C HIS A 43 5.97 8.41 2.87
N GLU A 44 5.07 8.08 3.81
CA GLU A 44 5.41 7.49 5.11
C GLU A 44 5.83 6.02 5.00
N LEU A 45 5.38 5.32 3.97
CA LEU A 45 5.62 3.88 3.81
C LEU A 45 7.11 3.47 3.88
N PRO A 46 8.08 4.16 3.23
CA PRO A 46 9.48 3.81 3.34
C PRO A 46 10.03 3.91 4.77
N LEU A 47 9.55 4.88 5.54
CA LEU A 47 9.95 5.06 6.95
C LEU A 47 9.45 3.91 7.80
N ILE A 48 8.19 3.54 7.66
CA ILE A 48 7.58 2.39 8.35
C ILE A 48 8.30 1.10 7.97
N ALA A 49 8.50 0.85 6.68
CA ALA A 49 9.15 -0.35 6.18
C ALA A 49 10.61 -0.47 6.69
N ASN A 50 11.37 0.61 6.65
CA ASN A 50 12.75 0.66 7.15
C ASN A 50 12.81 0.44 8.67
N THR A 51 11.88 1.00 9.41
CA THR A 51 11.79 0.82 10.86
C THR A 51 11.46 -0.62 11.21
N VAL A 52 10.49 -1.23 10.54
CA VAL A 52 10.16 -2.66 10.72
C VAL A 52 11.34 -3.56 10.36
N ALA A 53 12.05 -3.28 9.27
CA ALA A 53 13.21 -4.05 8.85
C ALA A 53 14.33 -4.04 9.90
N ARG A 54 14.60 -2.90 10.52
CA ARG A 54 15.65 -2.72 11.52
C ARG A 54 15.25 -3.14 12.93
N LYS A 55 14.04 -2.78 13.35
CA LYS A 55 13.58 -2.88 14.74
C LYS A 55 12.57 -3.99 14.98
N LYS A 56 12.05 -4.60 13.88
CA LYS A 56 10.95 -5.54 13.91
C LYS A 56 9.62 -4.91 14.36
N LEU A 57 8.54 -5.65 14.28
CA LEU A 57 7.19 -5.13 14.52
C LEU A 57 7.00 -4.62 15.94
N TYR A 58 7.51 -5.34 16.93
CA TYR A 58 7.35 -4.96 18.34
C TYR A 58 8.05 -3.64 18.67
N GLU A 59 9.33 -3.51 18.33
CA GLU A 59 10.08 -2.29 18.60
C GLU A 59 9.60 -1.11 17.74
N MET A 60 9.19 -1.36 16.50
CA MET A 60 8.57 -0.32 15.67
C MET A 60 7.35 0.26 16.38
N ASN A 61 6.46 -0.59 16.87
CA ASN A 61 5.24 -0.14 17.55
C ASN A 61 5.53 0.64 18.84
N ARG A 62 6.65 0.39 19.50
CA ARG A 62 7.07 1.10 20.73
C ARG A 62 7.75 2.45 20.50
N ILE A 63 8.35 2.65 19.35
CA ILE A 63 9.12 3.89 19.07
C ILE A 63 8.34 4.95 18.32
N ILE A 64 7.15 4.61 17.81
CA ILE A 64 6.19 5.58 17.29
C ILE A 64 5.53 6.33 18.45
N SER A 65 4.74 7.36 18.15
CA SER A 65 4.04 8.10 19.21
C SER A 65 3.03 7.22 19.96
N ASP A 66 2.80 7.51 21.23
CA ASP A 66 1.81 6.80 22.08
C ASP A 66 0.43 6.74 21.41
N THR A 67 0.03 7.81 20.74
CA THR A 67 -1.23 7.88 19.98
C THR A 67 -1.24 6.90 18.81
N ALA A 68 -0.13 6.82 18.06
CA ALA A 68 0.00 5.90 16.94
C ALA A 68 0.08 4.44 17.41
N GLU A 69 0.79 4.15 18.50
CA GLU A 69 0.86 2.83 19.09
C GLU A 69 -0.52 2.34 19.51
N TYR A 70 -1.25 3.16 20.27
CA TYR A 70 -2.59 2.82 20.74
C TYR A 70 -3.60 2.69 19.60
N GLY A 71 -3.57 3.62 18.64
CA GLY A 71 -4.42 3.59 17.44
C GLY A 71 -4.15 2.36 16.57
N CYS A 72 -2.89 2.02 16.36
CA CYS A 72 -2.50 0.81 15.64
C CYS A 72 -3.04 -0.46 16.31
N TYR A 73 -2.93 -0.56 17.61
CA TYR A 73 -3.48 -1.68 18.39
C TYR A 73 -5.00 -1.81 18.23
N LEU A 74 -5.75 -0.72 18.36
CA LEU A 74 -7.20 -0.73 18.19
C LEU A 74 -7.61 -1.11 16.77
N PHE A 75 -6.94 -0.54 15.78
CA PHE A 75 -7.21 -0.83 14.38
C PHE A 75 -6.91 -2.30 14.04
N ASP A 76 -5.76 -2.82 14.48
CA ASP A 76 -5.39 -4.22 14.27
C ASP A 76 -6.43 -5.18 14.87
N HIS A 77 -6.89 -4.92 16.08
CA HIS A 77 -7.93 -5.72 16.74
C HIS A 77 -9.26 -5.72 15.97
N ALA A 78 -9.62 -4.60 15.37
CA ALA A 78 -10.86 -4.50 14.60
C ALA A 78 -10.72 -5.10 13.20
N CYS A 79 -9.59 -4.84 12.54
CA CYS A 79 -9.37 -5.16 11.12
C CYS A 79 -8.93 -6.61 10.89
N LYS A 80 -8.01 -7.12 11.72
CA LYS A 80 -7.40 -8.42 11.50
C LYS A 80 -8.41 -9.58 11.43
N PRO A 81 -9.46 -9.67 12.25
CA PRO A 81 -10.47 -10.71 12.08
C PRO A 81 -11.17 -10.67 10.72
N LEU A 82 -11.46 -9.47 10.22
CA LEU A 82 -12.07 -9.29 8.90
C LEU A 82 -11.14 -9.75 7.78
N LEU A 83 -9.84 -9.42 7.87
CA LEU A 83 -8.83 -9.90 6.93
C LEU A 83 -8.66 -11.43 7.00
N VAL A 84 -8.70 -12.03 8.18
CA VAL A 84 -8.65 -13.49 8.34
C VAL A 84 -9.81 -14.15 7.62
N ASP A 85 -11.02 -13.61 7.73
CA ASP A 85 -12.18 -14.16 7.04
C ASP A 85 -12.10 -13.96 5.53
N PHE A 86 -11.64 -12.79 5.07
CA PHE A 86 -11.36 -12.57 3.64
C PHE A 86 -10.34 -13.57 3.10
N MET A 87 -9.25 -13.80 3.83
CA MET A 87 -8.18 -14.73 3.41
C MET A 87 -8.67 -16.16 3.20
N LYS A 88 -9.74 -16.59 3.87
CA LYS A 88 -10.37 -17.90 3.64
C LYS A 88 -11.04 -18.01 2.27
N THR A 89 -11.34 -16.89 1.64
CA THR A 89 -11.99 -16.83 0.32
C THR A 89 -11.00 -16.65 -0.83
N VAL A 90 -9.71 -16.43 -0.53
CA VAL A 90 -8.69 -16.19 -1.54
C VAL A 90 -8.35 -17.51 -2.26
N ASP A 91 -8.62 -17.54 -3.54
CA ASP A 91 -8.33 -18.65 -4.43
C ASP A 91 -7.89 -18.12 -5.82
N THR A 92 -7.65 -19.03 -6.76
CA THR A 92 -7.23 -18.67 -8.12
C THR A 92 -8.28 -17.86 -8.92
N ASN A 93 -9.53 -17.84 -8.49
CA ASN A 93 -10.56 -17.00 -9.13
C ASN A 93 -10.47 -15.56 -8.62
N VAL A 94 -10.05 -15.36 -7.38
CA VAL A 94 -9.86 -14.02 -6.76
C VAL A 94 -8.51 -13.42 -7.13
N ILE A 95 -7.42 -14.19 -6.97
CA ILE A 95 -6.04 -13.69 -7.18
C ILE A 95 -5.54 -13.90 -8.62
N GLY A 96 -6.34 -14.51 -9.48
CA GLY A 96 -5.97 -14.81 -10.86
C GLY A 96 -5.16 -16.09 -11.03
N LYS A 97 -4.78 -16.39 -12.26
CA LYS A 97 -3.97 -17.54 -12.59
C LYS A 97 -2.50 -17.17 -12.66
N PRO A 98 -1.59 -18.03 -12.16
CA PRO A 98 -0.16 -17.79 -12.32
C PRO A 98 0.23 -17.61 -13.78
N PHE A 99 1.13 -16.67 -14.04
CA PHE A 99 1.72 -16.54 -15.35
C PHE A 99 2.59 -17.75 -15.68
N THR A 100 2.35 -18.36 -16.82
CA THR A 100 3.22 -19.39 -17.38
C THR A 100 3.59 -19.04 -18.82
N LYS A 101 4.69 -19.57 -19.32
CA LYS A 101 5.10 -19.36 -20.72
C LYS A 101 4.05 -19.79 -21.74
N SER A 102 3.20 -20.75 -21.37
CA SER A 102 2.13 -21.27 -22.22
C SER A 102 0.86 -20.43 -22.18
N ASN A 103 0.58 -19.75 -21.07
CA ASN A 103 -0.65 -19.00 -20.87
C ASN A 103 -0.57 -17.55 -21.36
N GLY A 104 0.66 -16.99 -21.44
CA GLY A 104 0.86 -15.57 -21.72
C GLY A 104 0.31 -14.64 -20.63
N VAL A 105 0.57 -13.36 -20.79
CA VAL A 105 -0.02 -12.30 -19.96
C VAL A 105 -1.09 -11.59 -20.78
N GLU A 106 -2.26 -11.36 -20.20
CA GLU A 106 -3.31 -10.58 -20.85
C GLU A 106 -2.95 -9.08 -20.79
N ASN A 107 -2.21 -8.63 -21.79
CA ASN A 107 -1.65 -7.27 -21.84
C ASN A 107 -2.73 -6.18 -21.76
N THR A 108 -3.93 -6.42 -22.31
CA THR A 108 -5.03 -5.45 -22.24
C THR A 108 -5.48 -5.18 -20.82
N VAL A 109 -5.58 -6.21 -19.98
CA VAL A 109 -5.92 -6.07 -18.55
C VAL A 109 -4.79 -5.33 -17.82
N ILE A 110 -3.54 -5.69 -18.06
CA ILE A 110 -2.39 -5.01 -17.44
C ILE A 110 -2.33 -3.53 -17.81
N ILE A 111 -2.56 -3.19 -19.08
CA ILE A 111 -2.59 -1.81 -19.53
C ILE A 111 -3.73 -1.04 -18.85
N ALA A 112 -4.92 -1.63 -18.75
CA ALA A 112 -6.08 -1.01 -18.09
C ALA A 112 -5.78 -0.72 -16.61
N VAL A 113 -5.30 -1.71 -15.86
CA VAL A 113 -4.95 -1.58 -14.43
C VAL A 113 -3.83 -0.54 -14.22
N ASN A 114 -2.80 -0.56 -15.06
CA ASN A 114 -1.73 0.44 -14.97
C ASN A 114 -2.24 1.87 -15.23
N ASN A 115 -3.21 2.04 -16.12
CA ASN A 115 -3.82 3.34 -16.35
C ASN A 115 -4.66 3.80 -15.17
N GLU A 116 -5.41 2.91 -14.54
CA GLU A 116 -6.16 3.20 -13.31
C GLU A 116 -5.22 3.67 -12.20
N ILE A 117 -4.10 2.95 -11.98
CA ILE A 117 -3.10 3.32 -10.98
C ILE A 117 -2.53 4.72 -11.27
N ARG A 118 -2.16 5.01 -12.52
CA ARG A 118 -1.61 6.31 -12.91
C ARG A 118 -2.57 7.47 -12.74
N GLN A 119 -3.85 7.22 -12.88
CA GLN A 119 -4.92 8.22 -12.74
C GLN A 119 -5.43 8.35 -11.29
N HIS A 120 -4.93 7.52 -10.39
CA HIS A 120 -5.30 7.63 -8.98
C HIS A 120 -4.74 8.95 -8.41
N PRO A 121 -5.54 9.72 -7.64
CA PRO A 121 -5.11 11.01 -7.08
C PRO A 121 -3.80 10.95 -6.29
N ILE A 122 -3.53 9.84 -5.60
CA ILE A 122 -2.27 9.64 -4.86
C ILE A 122 -1.03 9.67 -5.79
N GLU A 123 -1.14 9.18 -7.02
CA GLU A 123 -0.06 9.21 -8.00
C GLU A 123 0.12 10.62 -8.60
N GLU A 124 -0.98 11.31 -8.89
CA GLU A 124 -0.96 12.68 -9.41
C GLU A 124 -0.35 13.66 -8.41
N VAL A 125 -0.82 13.63 -7.17
CA VAL A 125 -0.27 14.45 -6.07
C VAL A 125 1.19 14.09 -5.79
N GLY A 126 1.51 12.80 -5.75
CA GLY A 126 2.88 12.34 -5.55
C GLY A 126 3.84 12.81 -6.65
N ALA A 127 3.41 12.81 -7.91
CA ALA A 127 4.22 13.30 -9.02
C ALA A 127 4.51 14.79 -8.87
N TRP A 128 3.50 15.60 -8.60
CA TRP A 128 3.63 17.03 -8.38
C TRP A 128 4.54 17.37 -7.19
N LEU A 129 4.36 16.70 -6.05
CA LEU A 129 5.20 16.91 -4.87
C LEU A 129 6.66 16.53 -5.12
N ARG A 130 6.94 15.41 -5.79
CA ARG A 130 8.32 15.01 -6.14
C ARG A 130 8.99 16.01 -7.08
N GLU A 131 8.25 16.54 -8.05
CA GLU A 131 8.75 17.57 -8.95
C GLU A 131 9.09 18.87 -8.21
N SER A 132 8.21 19.32 -7.33
CA SER A 132 8.39 20.50 -6.49
C SER A 132 9.60 20.36 -5.57
N MET A 133 9.77 19.22 -4.90
CA MET A 133 10.93 18.93 -4.05
C MET A 133 12.25 18.88 -4.84
N THR A 134 12.22 18.38 -6.06
CA THR A 134 13.40 18.36 -6.95
C THR A 134 13.76 19.75 -7.43
N ALA A 135 12.78 20.59 -7.73
CA ALA A 135 13.01 22.01 -8.08
C ALA A 135 13.64 22.78 -6.91
N MET A 136 13.16 22.58 -5.67
CA MET A 136 13.75 23.19 -4.49
C MET A 136 15.22 22.81 -4.25
N LYS A 137 15.60 21.56 -4.49
CA LYS A 137 16.99 21.11 -4.38
C LYS A 137 17.93 21.74 -5.43
N LYS A 138 17.40 22.21 -6.56
CA LYS A 138 18.18 22.88 -7.61
C LYS A 138 18.43 24.36 -7.34
N ILE A 139 17.70 24.95 -6.39
CA ILE A 139 17.82 26.38 -6.02
C ILE A 139 18.79 26.56 -4.82
N GLY A 140 19.13 25.51 -4.10
CA GLY A 140 20.10 25.48 -3.02
C GLY A 140 21.48 25.03 -3.50
#